data_2a4724de84580889e73d357bbf1f36ef
#
_entry.id   2a4724de84580889e73d357bbf1f36ef
#
_cell.length_a   1.000
_cell.length_b   1.000
_cell.length_c   1.000
_cell.angle_alpha   90.00
_cell.angle_beta   90.00
_cell.angle_gamma   90.00
#
_symmetry.space_group_name_H-M   'P 1'
#
loop_
_entity.id
_entity.type
_entity.pdbx_description
1 polymer ?
#
loop_
_entity_poly.entity_id
_entity_poly.type
_entity_poly.pdbx_seq_one_letter_code
_entity_poly.pdbx_strand_id
1 'polypeptide(L)'
;GTLDIGVLLGPTDISKYESIVLPGKERWGVIVPAKCPLAQKEYVTKEVLVGRRVFIAKRGVAQGVADWFGEYYDKMNVYATYNLLYNAAMLVDCEVGAAITIEGASKLYHNPNIIFKPFYPELAVTSTMVWKKHQPQTRAVSTFLEYVREKLNKDES
;
A
#
# COMPACT_ATOMS: atom_id res chain seq x y z
N GLY A 1 -13.32 -21.42 -0.30
CA GLY A 1 -12.26 -20.77 0.44
C GLY A 1 -10.87 -21.22 0.02
N THR A 2 -10.13 -20.32 -0.64
CA THR A 2 -8.74 -20.57 -1.02
C THR A 2 -7.75 -19.94 -0.04
N LEU A 3 -8.22 -19.07 0.86
CA LEU A 3 -7.40 -18.41 1.88
C LEU A 3 -8.08 -18.51 3.24
N ASP A 4 -7.31 -18.83 4.27
CA ASP A 4 -7.77 -18.89 5.65
C ASP A 4 -7.67 -17.51 6.32
N ILE A 5 -6.60 -16.77 6.05
CA ILE A 5 -6.30 -15.44 6.61
C ILE A 5 -5.93 -14.49 5.47
N GLY A 6 -6.37 -13.24 5.58
CA GLY A 6 -5.97 -12.14 4.70
C GLY A 6 -5.50 -10.92 5.48
N VAL A 7 -4.68 -10.08 4.87
CA VAL A 7 -4.34 -8.75 5.39
C VAL A 7 -4.89 -7.72 4.40
N LEU A 8 -5.71 -6.81 4.90
CA LEU A 8 -6.37 -5.77 4.12
C LEU A 8 -5.79 -4.40 4.49
N LEU A 9 -5.64 -3.54 3.49
CA LEU A 9 -5.20 -2.16 3.66
C LEU A 9 -6.40 -1.22 3.59
N GLY A 10 -6.50 -0.32 4.56
CA GLY A 10 -7.46 0.77 4.58
C GLY A 10 -8.88 0.36 4.88
N PRO A 11 -9.82 1.30 4.72
CA PRO A 11 -11.22 1.04 4.99
C PRO A 11 -11.76 0.01 3.99
N THR A 12 -12.14 -1.16 4.48
CA THR A 12 -12.74 -2.24 3.72
C THR A 12 -13.91 -2.80 4.52
N ASP A 13 -15.01 -3.16 3.87
CA ASP A 13 -16.11 -3.85 4.55
C ASP A 13 -15.64 -5.22 5.06
N ILE A 14 -15.49 -5.31 6.38
CA ILE A 14 -15.08 -6.52 7.09
C ILE A 14 -16.23 -7.16 7.90
N SER A 15 -17.47 -6.78 7.65
CA SER A 15 -18.65 -7.25 8.41
C SER A 15 -18.78 -8.78 8.48
N LYS A 16 -18.29 -9.48 7.44
CA LYS A 16 -18.29 -10.95 7.32
C LYS A 16 -17.06 -11.64 7.93
N TYR A 17 -16.15 -10.86 8.50
CA TYR A 17 -14.87 -11.37 9.00
C TYR A 17 -14.69 -11.05 10.48
N GLU A 18 -13.99 -11.92 11.19
CA GLU A 18 -13.27 -11.57 12.40
C GLU A 18 -12.01 -10.81 12.00
N SER A 19 -11.52 -9.93 12.87
CA SER A 19 -10.38 -9.11 12.52
C SER A 19 -9.50 -8.74 13.71
N ILE A 20 -8.24 -8.44 13.40
CA ILE A 20 -7.27 -7.81 14.30
C ILE A 20 -6.65 -6.65 13.54
N VAL A 21 -6.69 -5.44 14.10
CA VAL A 21 -5.96 -4.29 13.57
C VAL A 21 -4.48 -4.50 13.89
N LEU A 22 -3.63 -4.42 12.88
CA LEU A 22 -2.19 -4.54 13.07
C LEU A 22 -1.59 -3.19 13.49
N PRO A 23 -0.55 -3.17 14.34
CA PRO A 23 0.09 -1.94 14.78
C PRO A 23 0.79 -1.23 13.63
N GLY A 24 0.94 0.09 13.79
CA GLY A 24 1.57 0.94 12.79
C GLY A 24 0.63 1.44 11.71
N LYS A 25 1.13 2.37 10.94
CA LYS A 25 0.45 2.96 9.79
C LYS A 25 1.32 2.84 8.56
N GLU A 26 0.71 2.50 7.44
CA GLU A 26 1.34 2.48 6.13
C GLU A 26 1.09 3.81 5.43
N ARG A 27 2.15 4.53 5.12
CA ARG A 27 2.06 5.77 4.36
C ARG A 27 1.94 5.50 2.88
N TRP A 28 1.01 6.17 2.21
CA TRP A 28 0.95 6.21 0.77
C TRP A 28 1.95 7.19 0.20
N GLY A 29 2.42 6.90 -1.00
CA GLY A 29 3.34 7.75 -1.73
C GLY A 29 3.61 7.19 -3.12
N VAL A 30 4.75 7.58 -3.67
CA VAL A 30 5.23 7.11 -4.97
C VAL A 30 6.66 6.61 -4.86
N ILE A 31 6.98 5.61 -5.66
CA ILE A 31 8.37 5.31 -6.00
C ILE A 31 8.71 6.01 -7.31
N VAL A 32 9.88 6.65 -7.32
CA VAL A 32 10.40 7.43 -8.45
C VAL A 32 11.85 7.04 -8.74
N PRO A 33 12.35 7.24 -9.97
CA PRO A 33 13.78 7.07 -10.26
C PRO A 33 14.62 7.98 -9.36
N ALA A 34 15.74 7.49 -8.84
CA ALA A 34 16.63 8.27 -7.96
C ALA A 34 17.16 9.56 -8.63
N LYS A 35 17.30 9.54 -9.97
CA LYS A 35 17.71 10.70 -10.76
C LYS A 35 16.59 11.69 -11.03
N CYS A 36 15.34 11.34 -10.74
CA CYS A 36 14.21 12.24 -10.95
C CYS A 36 14.26 13.42 -9.96
N PRO A 37 13.92 14.64 -10.37
CA PRO A 37 13.85 15.79 -9.45
C PRO A 37 12.96 15.58 -8.22
N LEU A 38 11.93 14.71 -8.33
CA LEU A 38 11.08 14.35 -7.19
C LEU A 38 11.83 13.56 -6.12
N ALA A 39 12.88 12.83 -6.48
CA ALA A 39 13.70 12.10 -5.52
C ALA A 39 14.44 13.00 -4.52
N GLN A 40 14.66 14.27 -4.88
CA GLN A 40 15.30 15.27 -4.03
C GLN A 40 14.31 15.98 -3.08
N LYS A 41 13.01 15.78 -3.28
CA LYS A 41 11.97 16.36 -2.41
C LYS A 41 11.78 15.49 -1.18
N GLU A 42 11.34 16.07 -0.08
CA GLU A 42 10.98 15.37 1.13
C GLU A 42 9.68 14.56 0.94
N TYR A 43 8.73 15.13 0.22
CA TYR A 43 7.41 14.57 -0.07
C TYR A 43 6.95 14.96 -1.49
N VAL A 44 5.85 14.38 -1.93
CA VAL A 44 5.17 14.75 -3.18
C VAL A 44 3.73 15.19 -2.91
N THR A 45 3.32 16.24 -3.61
CA THR A 45 1.92 16.70 -3.62
C THR A 45 1.21 16.21 -4.87
N LYS A 46 -0.11 16.27 -4.86
CA LYS A 46 -0.92 15.85 -6.01
C LYS A 46 -0.63 16.66 -7.27
N GLU A 47 -0.36 17.95 -7.14
CA GLU A 47 -0.09 18.85 -8.26
C GLU A 47 1.15 18.44 -9.05
N VAL A 48 2.21 17.99 -8.36
CA VAL A 48 3.45 17.61 -9.04
C VAL A 48 3.36 16.26 -9.76
N LEU A 49 2.30 15.48 -9.50
CA LEU A 49 2.05 14.20 -10.18
C LEU A 49 1.17 14.37 -11.43
N VAL A 50 0.45 15.50 -11.56
CA VAL A 50 -0.36 15.79 -12.75
C VAL A 50 0.53 15.84 -13.99
N GLY A 51 0.08 15.17 -15.06
CA GLY A 51 0.79 15.09 -16.33
C GLY A 51 1.98 14.12 -16.36
N ARG A 52 2.43 13.62 -15.19
CA ARG A 52 3.47 12.59 -15.13
C ARG A 52 2.86 11.21 -15.42
N ARG A 53 3.64 10.34 -16.06
CA ARG A 53 3.25 8.94 -16.21
C ARG A 53 3.26 8.26 -14.85
N VAL A 54 2.09 7.78 -14.42
CA VAL A 54 1.96 7.05 -13.16
C VAL A 54 1.45 5.63 -13.38
N PHE A 55 1.94 4.71 -12.57
CA PHE A 55 1.48 3.33 -12.52
C PHE A 55 0.65 3.15 -11.26
N ILE A 56 -0.50 2.50 -11.37
CA ILE A 56 -1.39 2.21 -10.25
C ILE A 56 -1.68 0.71 -10.15
N ALA A 57 -2.08 0.23 -8.98
CA ALA A 57 -2.50 -1.16 -8.85
C ALA A 57 -3.74 -1.46 -9.71
N LYS A 58 -3.79 -2.64 -10.36
CA LYS A 58 -4.89 -3.05 -11.26
C LYS A 58 -6.26 -3.06 -10.57
N ARG A 59 -6.32 -3.31 -9.27
CA ARG A 59 -7.58 -3.27 -8.49
C ARG A 59 -8.08 -1.85 -8.23
N GLY A 60 -7.46 -0.88 -8.88
CA GLY A 60 -7.72 0.53 -8.67
C GLY A 60 -6.90 1.09 -7.52
N VAL A 61 -6.94 2.38 -7.43
CA VAL A 61 -6.40 3.11 -6.30
C VAL A 61 -7.40 2.95 -5.16
N ALA A 62 -6.94 2.63 -3.96
CA ALA A 62 -7.82 2.61 -2.80
C ALA A 62 -8.63 3.91 -2.72
N GLN A 63 -9.91 3.83 -2.30
CA GLN A 63 -10.80 5.01 -2.27
C GLN A 63 -10.14 6.21 -1.58
N GLY A 64 -9.42 6.00 -0.49
CA GLY A 64 -8.70 7.07 0.20
C GLY A 64 -7.63 7.76 -0.66
N VAL A 65 -7.01 7.07 -1.62
CA VAL A 65 -6.06 7.69 -2.55
C VAL A 65 -6.80 8.51 -3.60
N ALA A 66 -7.93 8.02 -4.14
CA ALA A 66 -8.76 8.79 -5.07
C ALA A 66 -9.27 10.07 -4.39
N ASP A 67 -9.75 9.96 -3.15
CA ASP A 67 -10.21 11.11 -2.35
C ASP A 67 -9.06 12.09 -2.07
N TRP A 68 -7.85 11.59 -1.81
CA TRP A 68 -6.67 12.42 -1.60
C TRP A 68 -6.31 13.23 -2.85
N PHE A 69 -6.42 12.63 -4.04
CA PHE A 69 -6.22 13.36 -5.29
C PHE A 69 -7.36 14.36 -5.55
N GLY A 70 -8.61 14.04 -5.17
CA GLY A 70 -9.77 14.90 -5.39
C GLY A 70 -9.92 15.25 -6.88
N GLU A 71 -10.06 16.52 -7.20
CA GLU A 71 -10.19 17.02 -8.59
C GLU A 71 -8.99 16.72 -9.51
N TYR A 72 -7.84 16.36 -8.93
CA TYR A 72 -6.64 16.00 -9.70
C TYR A 72 -6.67 14.53 -10.14
N TYR A 73 -7.59 13.72 -9.62
CA TYR A 73 -7.65 12.29 -9.95
C TYR A 73 -7.88 12.07 -11.44
N ASP A 74 -8.83 12.77 -12.03
CA ASP A 74 -9.14 12.70 -13.46
C ASP A 74 -8.06 13.33 -14.35
N LYS A 75 -7.18 14.13 -13.77
CA LYS A 75 -6.04 14.77 -14.47
C LYS A 75 -4.77 13.93 -14.42
N MET A 76 -4.78 12.80 -13.71
CA MET A 76 -3.65 11.89 -13.67
C MET A 76 -3.42 11.20 -15.01
N ASN A 77 -2.17 11.14 -15.44
CA ASN A 77 -1.77 10.33 -16.58
C ASN A 77 -1.48 8.88 -16.12
N VAL A 78 -2.54 8.09 -15.92
CA VAL A 78 -2.41 6.67 -15.60
C VAL A 78 -1.90 5.93 -16.84
N TYR A 79 -0.60 5.72 -16.91
CA TYR A 79 0.07 5.13 -18.06
C TYR A 79 -0.08 3.62 -18.13
N ALA A 80 -0.07 2.94 -16.98
CA ALA A 80 -0.29 1.50 -16.88
C ALA A 80 -0.79 1.08 -15.49
N THR A 81 -1.35 -0.12 -15.42
CA THR A 81 -1.72 -0.77 -14.17
C THR A 81 -0.81 -1.96 -13.88
N TYR A 82 -0.59 -2.27 -12.59
CA TYR A 82 0.22 -3.40 -12.17
C TYR A 82 -0.53 -4.31 -11.18
N ASN A 83 -0.20 -5.60 -11.19
CA ASN A 83 -0.66 -6.56 -10.20
C ASN A 83 0.36 -6.74 -9.06
N LEU A 84 1.66 -6.71 -9.41
CA LEU A 84 2.78 -6.83 -8.49
C LEU A 84 3.61 -5.57 -8.57
N LEU A 85 3.92 -4.96 -7.43
CA LEU A 85 4.75 -3.75 -7.36
C LEU A 85 6.11 -3.96 -8.03
N TYR A 86 6.66 -5.17 -7.96
CA TYR A 86 7.94 -5.51 -8.59
C TYR A 86 7.97 -5.13 -10.09
N ASN A 87 6.89 -5.43 -10.83
CA ASN A 87 6.81 -5.11 -12.26
C ASN A 87 6.78 -3.59 -12.51
N ALA A 88 6.04 -2.85 -11.66
CA ALA A 88 6.02 -1.39 -11.75
C ALA A 88 7.38 -0.78 -11.35
N ALA A 89 8.04 -1.35 -10.35
CA ALA A 89 9.35 -0.91 -9.92
C ALA A 89 10.42 -1.06 -11.02
N MET A 90 10.37 -2.12 -11.83
CA MET A 90 11.24 -2.26 -13.01
C MET A 90 11.01 -1.16 -14.04
N LEU A 91 9.74 -0.76 -14.28
CA LEU A 91 9.43 0.36 -15.17
C LEU A 91 9.90 1.71 -14.60
N VAL A 92 9.84 1.86 -13.27
CA VAL A 92 10.39 3.04 -12.59
C VAL A 92 11.92 3.08 -12.71
N ASP A 93 12.60 1.96 -12.52
CA ASP A 93 14.06 1.84 -12.70
C ASP A 93 14.50 2.20 -14.13
N CYS A 94 13.68 1.84 -15.11
CA CYS A 94 13.86 2.24 -16.51
C CYS A 94 13.42 3.70 -16.81
N GLU A 95 13.13 4.50 -15.80
CA GLU A 95 12.74 5.92 -15.91
C GLU A 95 11.45 6.17 -16.73
N VAL A 96 10.59 5.16 -16.89
CA VAL A 96 9.34 5.28 -17.68
C VAL A 96 8.28 6.12 -16.97
N GLY A 97 8.26 6.11 -15.63
CA GLY A 97 7.28 6.86 -14.83
C GLY A 97 7.46 6.65 -13.32
N ALA A 98 6.42 6.94 -12.55
CA ALA A 98 6.36 6.77 -11.12
C ALA A 98 5.27 5.74 -10.74
N ALA A 99 5.42 4.98 -9.66
CA ALA A 99 4.38 4.07 -9.21
C ALA A 99 3.83 4.47 -7.84
N ILE A 100 2.50 4.58 -7.75
CA ILE A 100 1.79 4.85 -6.49
C ILE A 100 1.77 3.55 -5.68
N THR A 101 2.26 3.62 -4.44
CA THR A 101 2.35 2.45 -3.55
C THR A 101 2.41 2.89 -2.08
N ILE A 102 2.45 1.92 -1.17
CA ILE A 102 2.70 2.14 0.25
C ILE A 102 4.19 1.98 0.59
N GLU A 103 4.63 2.67 1.63
CA GLU A 103 6.03 2.69 2.06
C GLU A 103 6.57 1.29 2.37
N GLY A 104 5.82 0.49 3.16
CA GLY A 104 6.24 -0.86 3.53
C GLY A 104 6.48 -1.76 2.33
N ALA A 105 5.61 -1.70 1.31
CA ALA A 105 5.79 -2.47 0.08
C ALA A 105 7.04 -2.01 -0.70
N SER A 106 7.33 -0.71 -0.71
CA SER A 106 8.52 -0.16 -1.38
C SER A 106 9.83 -0.62 -0.74
N LYS A 107 9.84 -0.79 0.58
CA LYS A 107 11.02 -1.26 1.35
C LYS A 107 11.42 -2.70 1.03
N LEU A 108 10.49 -3.50 0.52
CA LEU A 108 10.79 -4.88 0.08
C LEU A 108 11.57 -4.93 -1.24
N TYR A 109 11.60 -3.82 -1.98
CA TYR A 109 12.30 -3.72 -3.24
C TYR A 109 13.62 -2.97 -3.05
N HIS A 110 14.67 -3.72 -2.74
CA HIS A 110 16.02 -3.18 -2.48
C HIS A 110 16.72 -2.78 -3.79
N ASN A 111 16.41 -1.59 -4.32
CA ASN A 111 17.09 -1.03 -5.48
C ASN A 111 17.47 0.44 -5.22
N PRO A 112 18.78 0.78 -5.23
CA PRO A 112 19.24 2.14 -4.96
C PRO A 112 18.81 3.16 -6.03
N ASN A 113 18.40 2.69 -7.22
CA ASN A 113 17.93 3.56 -8.29
C ASN A 113 16.47 4.02 -8.10
N ILE A 114 15.80 3.54 -7.07
CA ILE A 114 14.39 3.84 -6.80
C ILE A 114 14.26 4.42 -5.40
N ILE A 115 13.58 5.55 -5.30
CA ILE A 115 13.35 6.27 -4.04
C ILE A 115 11.85 6.36 -3.77
N PHE A 116 11.43 6.01 -2.56
CA PHE A 116 10.07 6.26 -2.09
C PHE A 116 9.92 7.70 -1.60
N LYS A 117 8.82 8.35 -1.97
CA LYS A 117 8.43 9.67 -1.48
C LYS A 117 6.99 9.65 -0.98
N PRO A 118 6.76 10.00 0.29
CA PRO A 118 5.42 10.02 0.85
C PRO A 118 4.58 11.13 0.24
N PHE A 119 3.27 10.97 0.27
CA PHE A 119 2.31 12.02 -0.08
C PHE A 119 2.27 13.14 0.97
N TYR A 120 2.03 14.36 0.50
CA TYR A 120 1.70 15.50 1.35
C TYR A 120 0.48 16.26 0.80
N PRO A 121 -0.56 16.53 1.60
CA PRO A 121 -0.73 16.09 3.00
C PRO A 121 -0.62 14.58 3.16
N GLU A 122 -0.16 14.12 4.35
CA GLU A 122 0.05 12.70 4.60
C GLU A 122 -1.24 11.91 4.38
N LEU A 123 -1.15 10.83 3.63
CA LEU A 123 -2.18 9.80 3.53
C LEU A 123 -1.62 8.51 4.11
N ALA A 124 -2.19 8.08 5.22
CA ALA A 124 -1.81 6.85 5.88
C ALA A 124 -3.01 5.94 6.13
N VAL A 125 -2.77 4.64 6.11
CA VAL A 125 -3.79 3.61 6.35
C VAL A 125 -3.27 2.58 7.35
N THR A 126 -4.19 1.92 8.04
CA THR A 126 -3.87 0.77 8.89
C THR A 126 -4.04 -0.53 8.12
N SER A 127 -3.29 -1.55 8.51
CA SER A 127 -3.46 -2.91 8.05
C SER A 127 -4.36 -3.67 9.02
N THR A 128 -5.29 -4.46 8.49
CA THR A 128 -6.19 -5.29 9.28
C THR A 128 -6.08 -6.73 8.82
N MET A 129 -5.72 -7.63 9.74
CA MET A 129 -5.76 -9.07 9.53
C MET A 129 -7.20 -9.55 9.69
N VAL A 130 -7.66 -10.35 8.73
CA VAL A 130 -9.06 -10.84 8.70
C VAL A 130 -9.12 -12.32 8.41
N TRP A 131 -10.13 -13.00 8.98
CA TRP A 131 -10.50 -14.39 8.69
C TRP A 131 -12.01 -14.55 8.78
N LYS A 132 -12.57 -15.57 8.13
CA LYS A 132 -14.01 -15.74 8.05
C LYS A 132 -14.62 -16.04 9.43
N LYS A 133 -15.74 -15.39 9.73
CA LYS A 133 -16.61 -15.73 10.85
C LYS A 133 -17.18 -17.14 10.66
N HIS A 134 -17.37 -17.84 11.78
CA HIS A 134 -18.08 -19.13 11.82
C HIS A 134 -17.54 -20.23 10.90
N GLN A 135 -16.29 -20.13 10.46
CA GLN A 135 -15.63 -21.20 9.71
C GLN A 135 -14.71 -21.98 10.65
N PRO A 136 -14.79 -23.33 10.67
CA PRO A 136 -13.83 -24.14 11.41
C PRO A 136 -12.40 -23.80 10.96
N GLN A 137 -11.56 -23.51 11.93
CA GLN A 137 -10.15 -23.21 11.68
C GLN A 137 -9.31 -24.46 11.82
N THR A 138 -8.29 -24.59 10.99
CA THR A 138 -7.27 -25.62 11.20
C THR A 138 -6.45 -25.28 12.45
N ARG A 139 -5.84 -26.29 13.07
CA ARG A 139 -4.95 -26.08 14.23
C ARG A 139 -3.84 -25.07 13.93
N ALA A 140 -3.27 -25.12 12.72
CA ALA A 140 -2.24 -24.18 12.31
C ALA A 140 -2.74 -22.72 12.33
N VAL A 141 -3.93 -22.48 11.78
CA VAL A 141 -4.56 -21.13 11.77
C VAL A 141 -4.83 -20.65 13.19
N SER A 142 -5.44 -21.47 14.04
CA SER A 142 -5.73 -21.11 15.45
C SER A 142 -4.45 -20.76 16.21
N THR A 143 -3.42 -21.60 16.14
CA THR A 143 -2.12 -21.36 16.79
C THR A 143 -1.46 -20.07 16.27
N PHE A 144 -1.53 -19.81 14.98
CA PHE A 144 -0.99 -18.57 14.40
C PHE A 144 -1.72 -17.34 14.93
N LEU A 145 -3.05 -17.35 14.97
CA LEU A 145 -3.85 -16.23 15.49
C LEU A 145 -3.62 -16.00 16.98
N GLU A 146 -3.48 -17.06 17.79
CA GLU A 146 -3.12 -16.98 19.20
C GLU A 146 -1.75 -16.29 19.36
N TYR A 147 -0.75 -16.73 18.62
CA TYR A 147 0.59 -16.14 18.63
C TYR A 147 0.56 -14.66 18.27
N VAL A 148 -0.20 -14.28 17.23
CA VAL A 148 -0.32 -12.86 16.83
C VAL A 148 -0.93 -12.04 17.98
N ARG A 149 -2.01 -12.52 18.62
CA ARG A 149 -2.65 -11.81 19.74
C ARG A 149 -1.69 -11.65 20.93
N GLU A 150 -0.95 -12.69 21.29
CA GLU A 150 0.04 -12.61 22.36
C GLU A 150 1.15 -11.60 22.09
N LYS A 151 1.61 -11.51 20.83
CA LYS A 151 2.63 -10.53 20.44
C LYS A 151 2.11 -9.10 20.51
N LEU A 152 0.91 -8.85 20.01
CA LEU A 152 0.30 -7.52 20.04
C LEU A 152 0.08 -7.03 21.48
N ASN A 153 -0.39 -7.91 22.37
CA ASN A 153 -0.60 -7.56 23.79
C ASN A 153 0.71 -7.23 24.52
N LYS A 154 1.85 -7.79 24.09
CA LYS A 154 3.16 -7.49 24.68
C LYS A 154 3.75 -6.17 24.21
N ASP A 155 3.40 -5.73 23.00
CA ASP A 155 3.89 -4.47 22.44
C ASP A 155 3.09 -3.25 22.97
N GLU A 156 1.92 -3.49 23.60
CA GLU A 156 1.10 -2.46 24.26
C GLU A 156 1.43 -2.27 25.77
N SER A 157 2.31 -3.10 26.33
CA SER A 157 2.72 -3.06 27.74
C SER A 157 4.09 -2.44 27.91
#